data_bb18a66ea956e25616a1edd147fc4aff
#
_entry.id   bb18a66ea956e25616a1edd147fc4aff
#
_cell.length_a   1.000
_cell.length_b   1.000
_cell.length_c   1.000
_cell.angle_alpha   90.00
_cell.angle_beta   90.00
_cell.angle_gamma   90.00
#
_symmetry.space_group_name_H-M   'P 1'
#
loop_
_entity.id
_entity.type
_entity.pdbx_description
1 polymer ?
#
loop_
_entity_poly.entity_id
_entity_poly.type
_entity_poly.pdbx_seq_one_letter_code
_entity_poly.pdbx_strand_id
1 'polypeptide(L)'
;MYKILEAGKLAGNIYQMVVEAPRVAKHCLPGQFIIVKADEEGERIPLTICDYDREAGTITIVFMPIGASTEKFSKLQAGDSFRDFVGPLGRPSELCEEANLEETKKKKILFIAGGVGTAPIYPQMKWLHEHGVDADVIVGAKTKDLVILEDKFKSVAGNVYVT
;
A
#
# COMPACT_ATOMS: atom_id res chain seq x y z
N MET A 1 -19.92 -7.05 -1.97
CA MET A 1 -19.26 -5.98 -2.74
C MET A 1 -18.48 -5.11 -1.77
N TYR A 2 -17.36 -4.55 -2.19
CA TYR A 2 -16.42 -3.79 -1.37
C TYR A 2 -16.42 -2.35 -1.84
N LYS A 3 -16.96 -1.45 -1.03
CA LYS A 3 -17.20 -0.06 -1.40
C LYS A 3 -15.88 0.72 -1.47
N ILE A 4 -15.72 1.48 -2.53
CA ILE A 4 -14.63 2.45 -2.69
C ILE A 4 -15.05 3.73 -1.98
N LEU A 5 -14.32 4.12 -0.95
CA LEU A 5 -14.59 5.34 -0.17
C LEU A 5 -13.90 6.56 -0.77
N GLU A 6 -12.69 6.35 -1.29
CA GLU A 6 -11.89 7.38 -1.94
C GLU A 6 -11.23 6.80 -3.19
N ALA A 7 -11.15 7.58 -4.24
CA ALA A 7 -10.43 7.23 -5.47
C ALA A 7 -9.82 8.49 -6.08
N GLY A 8 -8.57 8.40 -6.52
CA GLY A 8 -7.90 9.54 -7.16
C GLY A 8 -6.51 9.21 -7.68
N LYS A 9 -5.93 10.15 -8.39
CA LYS A 9 -4.54 10.11 -8.82
C LYS A 9 -3.63 10.61 -7.70
N LEU A 10 -2.55 9.88 -7.46
CA LEU A 10 -1.45 10.35 -6.63
C LEU A 10 -0.45 11.19 -7.44
N ALA A 11 -0.02 10.67 -8.59
CA ALA A 11 0.94 11.32 -9.47
C ALA A 11 0.94 10.67 -10.86
N GLY A 12 1.11 11.44 -11.91
CA GLY A 12 1.21 10.91 -13.27
C GLY A 12 0.10 9.91 -13.61
N ASN A 13 0.47 8.64 -13.78
CA ASN A 13 -0.44 7.53 -14.05
C ASN A 13 -0.55 6.56 -12.85
N ILE A 14 -0.37 7.05 -11.64
CA ILE A 14 -0.49 6.27 -10.39
C ILE A 14 -1.78 6.67 -9.68
N TYR A 15 -2.59 5.69 -9.37
CA TYR A 15 -3.90 5.84 -8.73
C TYR A 15 -3.89 5.25 -7.32
N GLN A 16 -4.67 5.86 -6.44
CA GLN A 16 -4.93 5.37 -5.09
C GLN A 16 -6.43 5.19 -4.89
N MET A 17 -6.79 4.14 -4.18
CA MET A 17 -8.15 3.92 -3.69
C MET A 17 -8.14 3.49 -2.23
N VAL A 18 -9.11 3.98 -1.48
CA VAL A 18 -9.43 3.53 -0.12
C VAL A 18 -10.70 2.71 -0.20
N VAL A 19 -10.63 1.46 0.23
CA VAL A 19 -11.70 0.47 0.08
C VAL A 19 -12.15 -0.03 1.44
N GLU A 20 -13.45 -0.08 1.67
CA GLU A 20 -14.05 -0.66 2.86
C GLU A 20 -13.91 -2.18 2.83
N ALA A 21 -13.02 -2.72 3.68
CA ALA A 21 -12.70 -4.14 3.77
C ALA A 21 -12.32 -4.52 5.22
N PRO A 22 -13.25 -4.46 6.19
CA PRO A 22 -12.94 -4.54 7.61
C PRO A 22 -12.30 -5.87 8.02
N ARG A 23 -12.66 -6.98 7.39
CA ARG A 23 -12.03 -8.29 7.66
C ARG A 23 -10.57 -8.33 7.22
N VAL A 24 -10.25 -7.74 6.07
CA VAL A 24 -8.88 -7.65 5.58
C VAL A 24 -8.08 -6.69 6.45
N ALA A 25 -8.60 -5.50 6.72
CA ALA A 25 -7.95 -4.49 7.55
C ALA A 25 -7.60 -5.01 8.96
N LYS A 26 -8.50 -5.79 9.56
CA LYS A 26 -8.29 -6.37 10.89
C LYS A 26 -7.10 -7.33 10.96
N HIS A 27 -6.86 -8.09 9.89
CA HIS A 27 -5.91 -9.22 9.91
C HIS A 27 -4.66 -9.02 9.06
N CYS A 28 -4.62 -7.99 8.20
CA CYS A 28 -3.46 -7.77 7.34
C CYS A 28 -2.24 -7.30 8.11
N LEU A 29 -1.08 -7.67 7.56
CA LEU A 29 0.24 -7.24 8.00
C LEU A 29 1.02 -6.69 6.79
N PRO A 30 2.00 -5.81 7.02
CA PRO A 30 2.82 -5.25 5.93
C PRO A 30 3.50 -6.32 5.08
N GLY A 31 3.54 -6.10 3.77
CA GLY A 31 4.09 -7.05 2.80
C GLY A 31 3.07 -7.99 2.18
N GLN A 32 1.88 -8.08 2.77
CA GLN A 32 0.78 -8.89 2.20
C GLN A 32 0.05 -8.16 1.08
N PHE A 33 -0.71 -8.91 0.30
CA PHE A 33 -1.48 -8.44 -0.85
C PHE A 33 -2.94 -8.89 -0.77
N ILE A 34 -3.75 -8.33 -1.64
CA ILE A 34 -5.13 -8.74 -1.89
C ILE A 34 -5.30 -9.11 -3.36
N ILE A 35 -6.33 -9.87 -3.65
CA ILE A 35 -6.80 -10.09 -5.02
C ILE A 35 -8.10 -9.33 -5.22
N VAL A 36 -8.14 -8.49 -6.24
CA VAL A 36 -9.26 -7.61 -6.56
C VAL A 36 -9.89 -7.99 -7.90
N LYS A 37 -11.22 -7.93 -7.97
CA LYS A 37 -12.00 -8.10 -9.19
C LYS A 37 -13.04 -6.99 -9.28
N ALA A 38 -13.10 -6.28 -10.42
CA ALA A 38 -14.02 -5.16 -10.59
C ALA A 38 -15.49 -5.62 -10.64
N ASP A 39 -15.79 -6.58 -11.52
CA ASP A 39 -17.15 -7.07 -11.80
C ASP A 39 -17.15 -8.56 -12.24
N GLU A 40 -18.27 -9.04 -12.72
CA GLU A 40 -18.44 -10.47 -13.08
C GLU A 40 -17.49 -10.95 -14.17
N GLU A 41 -17.21 -10.10 -15.14
CA GLU A 41 -16.40 -10.42 -16.31
C GLU A 41 -14.91 -10.07 -16.12
N GLY A 42 -14.59 -9.30 -15.05
CA GLY A 42 -13.22 -8.84 -14.76
C GLY A 42 -12.28 -9.98 -14.35
N GLU A 43 -11.01 -9.77 -14.59
CA GLU A 43 -9.94 -10.64 -14.09
C GLU A 43 -9.64 -10.37 -12.61
N ARG A 44 -9.08 -11.38 -11.96
CA ARG A 44 -8.54 -11.25 -10.59
C ARG A 44 -7.12 -10.73 -10.64
N ILE A 45 -6.91 -9.54 -10.09
CA ILE A 45 -5.62 -8.83 -10.10
C ILE A 45 -5.05 -8.79 -8.68
N PRO A 46 -3.81 -9.28 -8.46
CA PRO A 46 -3.14 -9.13 -7.19
C PRO A 46 -2.61 -7.71 -7.03
N LEU A 47 -2.87 -7.08 -5.89
CA LEU A 47 -2.34 -5.76 -5.53
C LEU A 47 -1.80 -5.79 -4.11
N THR A 48 -0.61 -5.27 -3.91
CA THR A 48 -0.02 -5.15 -2.57
C THR A 48 -0.78 -4.10 -1.75
N ILE A 49 -1.00 -4.38 -0.48
CA ILE A 49 -1.60 -3.45 0.46
C ILE A 49 -0.62 -2.30 0.70
N CYS A 50 -1.06 -1.06 0.42
CA CYS A 50 -0.26 0.15 0.64
C CYS A 50 -0.45 0.70 2.05
N ASP A 51 -1.67 0.64 2.57
CA ASP A 51 -1.99 1.09 3.93
C ASP A 51 -3.26 0.40 4.42
N TYR A 52 -3.47 0.44 5.72
CA TYR A 52 -4.67 -0.08 6.35
C TYR A 52 -5.01 0.72 7.61
N ASP A 53 -6.29 0.81 7.89
CA ASP A 53 -6.83 1.34 9.13
C ASP A 53 -7.77 0.30 9.74
N ARG A 54 -7.39 -0.22 10.91
CA ARG A 54 -8.15 -1.27 11.59
C ARG A 54 -9.43 -0.76 12.25
N GLU A 55 -9.44 0.49 12.68
CA GLU A 55 -10.60 1.13 13.31
C GLU A 55 -11.63 1.51 12.25
N ALA A 56 -11.19 2.17 11.19
CA ALA A 56 -12.05 2.51 10.06
C ALA A 56 -12.43 1.29 9.21
N GLY A 57 -11.70 0.18 9.32
CA GLY A 57 -11.94 -1.02 8.52
C GLY A 57 -11.61 -0.85 7.05
N THR A 58 -10.56 -0.09 6.74
CA THR A 58 -10.21 0.26 5.36
C THR A 58 -8.85 -0.27 4.92
N ILE A 59 -8.73 -0.52 3.63
CA ILE A 59 -7.49 -0.87 2.94
C ILE A 59 -7.22 0.16 1.85
N THR A 60 -5.99 0.64 1.79
CA THR A 60 -5.51 1.50 0.70
C THR A 60 -4.73 0.68 -0.30
N ILE A 61 -5.09 0.79 -1.56
CA ILE A 61 -4.37 0.20 -2.70
C ILE A 61 -3.83 1.31 -3.61
N VAL A 62 -2.67 1.06 -4.19
CA VAL A 62 -2.02 1.95 -5.16
C VAL A 62 -1.63 1.12 -6.37
N PHE A 63 -1.96 1.59 -7.56
CA PHE A 63 -1.72 0.86 -8.80
C PHE A 63 -1.50 1.79 -9.99
N MET A 64 -0.93 1.23 -11.06
CA MET A 64 -0.85 1.86 -12.38
C MET A 64 -1.76 1.13 -13.35
N PRO A 65 -2.52 1.82 -14.20
CA PRO A 65 -3.25 1.20 -15.30
C PRO A 65 -2.27 0.83 -16.43
N ILE A 66 -1.88 -0.43 -16.45
CA ILE A 66 -0.95 -1.02 -17.42
C ILE A 66 -1.58 -2.14 -18.26
N GLY A 67 -2.85 -2.47 -18.01
CA GLY A 67 -3.62 -3.47 -18.73
C GLY A 67 -5.10 -3.27 -18.52
N ALA A 68 -5.94 -3.98 -19.28
CA ALA A 68 -7.39 -3.78 -19.34
C ALA A 68 -8.07 -3.71 -17.96
N SER A 69 -7.70 -4.61 -17.05
CA SER A 69 -8.28 -4.67 -15.70
C SER A 69 -7.92 -3.46 -14.87
N THR A 70 -6.66 -3.06 -14.84
CA THR A 70 -6.21 -1.88 -14.07
C THR A 70 -6.64 -0.56 -14.73
N GLU A 71 -6.81 -0.51 -16.05
CA GLU A 71 -7.46 0.60 -16.74
C GLU A 71 -8.94 0.72 -16.35
N LYS A 72 -9.63 -0.41 -16.19
CA LYS A 72 -11.01 -0.42 -15.68
C LYS A 72 -11.07 0.08 -14.25
N PHE A 73 -10.15 -0.34 -13.39
CA PHE A 73 -10.06 0.16 -12.02
C PHE A 73 -9.87 1.68 -11.97
N SER A 74 -9.01 2.24 -12.83
CA SER A 74 -8.73 3.69 -12.83
C SER A 74 -9.94 4.56 -13.17
N LYS A 75 -11.01 3.98 -13.69
CA LYS A 75 -12.28 4.67 -14.01
C LYS A 75 -13.29 4.62 -12.86
N LEU A 76 -13.08 3.75 -11.87
CA LEU A 76 -13.94 3.65 -10.70
C LEU A 76 -13.73 4.87 -9.79
N GLN A 77 -14.80 5.30 -9.13
CA GLN A 77 -14.84 6.48 -8.28
C GLN A 77 -15.32 6.14 -6.87
N ALA A 78 -15.22 7.09 -5.96
CA ALA A 78 -15.84 6.98 -4.65
C ALA A 78 -17.34 6.73 -4.79
N GLY A 79 -17.84 5.73 -4.09
CA GLY A 79 -19.22 5.24 -4.19
C GLY A 79 -19.37 3.97 -5.04
N ASP A 80 -18.47 3.72 -5.98
CA ASP A 80 -18.41 2.45 -6.70
C ASP A 80 -17.94 1.31 -5.79
N SER A 81 -17.96 0.09 -6.28
CA SER A 81 -17.56 -1.08 -5.50
C SER A 81 -16.78 -2.08 -6.36
N PHE A 82 -15.81 -2.72 -5.75
CA PHE A 82 -15.25 -3.97 -6.27
C PHE A 82 -16.20 -5.14 -5.97
N ARG A 83 -16.29 -6.09 -6.89
CA ARG A 83 -17.02 -7.33 -6.67
C ARG A 83 -16.33 -8.22 -5.65
N ASP A 84 -15.05 -8.51 -5.90
CA ASP A 84 -14.23 -9.35 -5.04
C ASP A 84 -13.06 -8.53 -4.50
N PHE A 85 -12.74 -8.75 -3.23
CA PHE A 85 -11.60 -8.17 -2.54
C PHE A 85 -11.13 -9.20 -1.51
N VAL A 86 -10.23 -10.09 -1.94
CA VAL A 86 -9.84 -11.28 -1.20
C VAL A 86 -8.48 -11.07 -0.57
N GLY A 87 -8.40 -11.28 0.74
CA GLY A 87 -7.16 -11.17 1.49
C GLY A 87 -7.38 -11.18 3.02
N PRO A 88 -6.31 -10.96 3.79
CA PRO A 88 -4.94 -10.77 3.34
C PRO A 88 -4.34 -12.08 2.80
N LEU A 89 -3.46 -11.97 1.80
CA LEU A 89 -2.77 -13.09 1.15
C LEU A 89 -1.26 -12.88 1.21
N GLY A 90 -0.52 -13.97 1.04
CA GLY A 90 0.93 -13.96 1.09
C GLY A 90 1.48 -13.92 2.52
N ARG A 91 2.80 -13.94 2.62
CA ARG A 91 3.52 -13.82 3.90
C ARG A 91 3.77 -12.35 4.23
N PRO A 92 3.66 -11.95 5.49
CA PRO A 92 4.11 -10.63 5.91
C PRO A 92 5.61 -10.46 5.71
N SER A 93 6.08 -9.22 5.70
CA SER A 93 7.51 -8.91 5.72
C SER A 93 8.14 -9.41 7.02
N GLU A 94 9.24 -10.13 6.92
CA GLU A 94 9.99 -10.62 8.10
C GLU A 94 10.43 -9.49 9.05
N LEU A 95 10.61 -8.28 8.52
CA LEU A 95 10.90 -7.08 9.32
C LEU A 95 9.70 -6.64 10.18
N CYS A 96 8.49 -7.02 9.79
CA CYS A 96 7.23 -6.61 10.40
C CYS A 96 6.53 -7.75 11.14
N GLU A 97 7.28 -8.69 11.65
CA GLU A 97 6.79 -9.77 12.50
C GLU A 97 7.19 -9.53 13.95
N GLU A 98 6.23 -9.60 14.88
CA GLU A 98 6.50 -9.42 16.31
C GLU A 98 7.56 -10.40 16.83
N ALA A 99 7.59 -11.61 16.31
CA ALA A 99 8.58 -12.62 16.68
C ALA A 99 10.03 -12.19 16.36
N ASN A 100 10.22 -11.33 15.36
CA ASN A 100 11.52 -10.85 14.92
C ASN A 100 11.86 -9.44 15.44
N LEU A 101 10.97 -8.81 16.19
CA LEU A 101 11.07 -7.40 16.54
C LEU A 101 12.36 -7.05 17.28
N GLU A 102 12.79 -7.85 18.25
CA GLU A 102 14.01 -7.60 19.02
C GLU A 102 15.28 -7.70 18.16
N GLU A 103 15.29 -8.58 17.17
CA GLU A 103 16.39 -8.63 16.20
C GLU A 103 16.31 -7.45 15.20
N THR A 104 15.11 -7.09 14.80
CA THR A 104 14.86 -5.97 13.88
C THR A 104 15.30 -4.63 14.50
N LYS A 105 15.08 -4.43 15.80
CA LYS A 105 15.56 -3.24 16.56
C LYS A 105 17.06 -3.05 16.55
N LYS A 106 17.82 -4.11 16.39
CA LYS A 106 19.30 -4.07 16.33
C LYS A 106 19.84 -3.69 14.94
N LYS A 107 18.99 -3.68 13.92
CA LYS A 107 19.38 -3.44 12.52
C LYS A 107 19.30 -1.97 12.16
N LYS A 108 20.20 -1.54 11.28
CA LYS A 108 20.04 -0.29 10.54
C LYS A 108 19.29 -0.63 9.25
N ILE A 109 18.13 -0.05 9.07
CA ILE A 109 17.23 -0.39 7.96
C ILE A 109 17.14 0.79 7.00
N LEU A 110 17.42 0.53 5.73
CA LEU A 110 17.26 1.47 4.64
C LEU A 110 16.37 0.83 3.57
N PHE A 111 15.23 1.44 3.31
CA PHE A 111 14.39 1.08 2.16
C PHE A 111 14.79 1.91 0.93
N ILE A 112 14.75 1.27 -0.23
CA ILE A 112 14.94 1.92 -1.52
C ILE A 112 13.69 1.65 -2.35
N ALA A 113 13.01 2.70 -2.76
CA ALA A 113 11.72 2.63 -3.43
C ALA A 113 11.67 3.56 -4.64
N GLY A 114 10.92 3.18 -5.66
CA GLY A 114 10.76 4.01 -6.85
C GLY A 114 9.43 3.79 -7.56
N GLY A 115 8.86 4.88 -8.09
CA GLY A 115 7.59 4.84 -8.80
C GLY A 115 6.48 4.21 -7.97
N VAL A 116 5.64 3.38 -8.61
CA VAL A 116 4.55 2.65 -7.92
C VAL A 116 5.07 1.66 -6.86
N GLY A 117 6.33 1.18 -6.99
CA GLY A 117 6.98 0.32 -6.00
C GLY A 117 7.23 1.00 -4.64
N THR A 118 7.01 2.29 -4.54
CA THR A 118 7.03 3.04 -3.28
C THR A 118 5.87 2.64 -2.35
N ALA A 119 4.72 2.29 -2.93
CA ALA A 119 3.51 1.97 -2.17
C ALA A 119 3.65 0.78 -1.21
N PRO A 120 4.21 -0.39 -1.59
CA PRO A 120 4.37 -1.51 -0.67
C PRO A 120 5.40 -1.30 0.44
N ILE A 121 6.23 -0.27 0.36
CA ILE A 121 7.22 0.06 1.40
C ILE A 121 6.55 0.81 2.57
N TYR A 122 5.58 1.67 2.28
CA TYR A 122 4.96 2.51 3.30
C TYR A 122 4.38 1.73 4.49
N PRO A 123 3.58 0.66 4.34
CA PRO A 123 3.03 -0.05 5.48
C PRO A 123 4.09 -0.72 6.34
N GLN A 124 5.22 -1.13 5.74
CA GLN A 124 6.35 -1.69 6.47
C GLN A 124 7.01 -0.63 7.37
N MET A 125 7.28 0.55 6.83
CA MET A 125 7.86 1.66 7.60
C MET A 125 6.91 2.16 8.68
N LYS A 126 5.61 2.26 8.39
CA LYS A 126 4.58 2.62 9.37
C LYS A 126 4.58 1.64 10.54
N TRP A 127 4.57 0.34 10.27
CA TRP A 127 4.62 -0.70 11.29
C TRP A 127 5.90 -0.63 12.15
N LEU A 128 7.06 -0.48 11.52
CA LEU A 128 8.34 -0.34 12.21
C LEU A 128 8.33 0.88 13.13
N HIS A 129 7.87 2.03 12.65
CA HIS A 129 7.76 3.25 13.44
C HIS A 129 6.83 3.06 14.65
N GLU A 130 5.66 2.45 14.47
CA GLU A 130 4.71 2.14 15.54
C GLU A 130 5.29 1.19 16.59
N HIS A 131 6.30 0.38 16.23
CA HIS A 131 7.01 -0.54 17.13
C HIS A 131 8.37 0.00 17.62
N GLY A 132 8.64 1.28 17.43
CA GLY A 132 9.84 1.95 17.93
C GLY A 132 11.11 1.63 17.15
N VAL A 133 10.99 1.28 15.87
CA VAL A 133 12.12 1.04 14.98
C VAL A 133 12.19 2.15 13.93
N ASP A 134 13.26 2.93 13.96
CA ASP A 134 13.52 3.93 12.93
C ASP A 134 14.16 3.29 11.71
N ALA A 135 13.57 3.54 10.55
CA ALA A 135 14.09 3.15 9.26
C ALA A 135 14.20 4.38 8.36
N ASP A 136 15.21 4.39 7.50
CA ASP A 136 15.39 5.42 6.49
C ASP A 136 14.80 4.97 5.16
N VAL A 137 14.47 5.91 4.27
CA VAL A 137 14.00 5.60 2.93
C VAL A 137 14.62 6.52 1.88
N ILE A 138 15.02 5.93 0.75
CA ILE A 138 15.31 6.63 -0.48
C ILE A 138 14.11 6.44 -1.42
N VAL A 139 13.49 7.52 -1.83
CA VAL A 139 12.38 7.51 -2.79
C VAL A 139 12.84 8.12 -4.11
N GLY A 140 12.81 7.31 -5.16
CA GLY A 140 13.22 7.73 -6.51
C GLY A 140 12.03 7.87 -7.45
N ALA A 141 12.08 8.85 -8.35
CA ALA A 141 11.16 8.99 -9.47
C ALA A 141 11.87 9.63 -10.67
N LYS A 142 11.28 9.49 -11.87
CA LYS A 142 11.83 10.12 -13.09
C LYS A 142 11.83 11.64 -13.01
N THR A 143 10.87 12.22 -12.31
CA THR A 143 10.69 13.65 -12.10
C THR A 143 10.09 13.88 -10.72
N LYS A 144 10.26 15.09 -10.18
CA LYS A 144 9.78 15.46 -8.85
C LYS A 144 8.26 15.29 -8.68
N ASP A 145 7.50 15.61 -9.71
CA ASP A 145 6.03 15.49 -9.73
C ASP A 145 5.52 14.04 -9.78
N LEU A 146 6.41 13.06 -10.02
CA LEU A 146 6.10 11.64 -9.98
C LEU A 146 6.46 10.97 -8.64
N VAL A 147 7.02 11.70 -7.69
CA VAL A 147 7.26 11.22 -6.33
C VAL A 147 5.92 11.05 -5.62
N ILE A 148 5.68 9.86 -5.07
CA ILE A 148 4.45 9.55 -4.32
C ILE A 148 4.75 9.30 -2.85
N LEU A 149 3.78 9.58 -1.97
CA LEU A 149 3.80 9.27 -0.55
C LEU A 149 4.91 9.96 0.26
N GLU A 150 5.60 10.97 -0.28
CA GLU A 150 6.71 11.66 0.39
C GLU A 150 6.32 12.16 1.79
N ASP A 151 5.16 12.83 1.92
CA ASP A 151 4.71 13.36 3.20
C ASP A 151 4.32 12.25 4.18
N LYS A 152 3.78 11.15 3.69
CA LYS A 152 3.51 9.97 4.51
C LYS A 152 4.81 9.36 5.06
N PHE A 153 5.84 9.23 4.23
CA PHE A 153 7.15 8.75 4.69
C PHE A 153 7.79 9.68 5.72
N LYS A 154 7.68 11.00 5.55
CA LYS A 154 8.19 11.97 6.52
C LYS A 154 7.59 11.80 7.92
N SER A 155 6.38 11.25 8.03
CA SER A 155 5.73 11.01 9.31
C SER A 155 6.15 9.71 10.00
N VAL A 156 6.81 8.78 9.31
CA VAL A 156 7.15 7.44 9.82
C VAL A 156 8.62 7.04 9.63
N ALA A 157 9.39 7.79 8.85
CA ALA A 157 10.81 7.51 8.61
C ALA A 157 11.71 8.29 9.56
N GLY A 158 12.89 7.74 9.86
CA GLY A 158 13.98 8.48 10.49
C GLY A 158 14.48 9.57 9.54
N ASN A 159 14.83 9.21 8.32
CA ASN A 159 15.19 10.14 7.26
C ASN A 159 14.53 9.75 5.92
N VAL A 160 14.17 10.76 5.13
CA VAL A 160 13.63 10.59 3.77
C VAL A 160 14.57 11.29 2.78
N TYR A 161 15.05 10.54 1.83
CA TYR A 161 15.88 11.05 0.74
C TYR A 161 15.11 10.91 -0.58
N VAL A 162 15.02 11.98 -1.36
CA VAL A 162 14.34 11.99 -2.65
C VAL A 162 15.37 12.19 -3.77
N THR A 163 15.28 11.35 -4.80
CA THR A 163 16.22 11.37 -5.92
C THR A 163 15.51 11.23 -7.26
#